data_14498bb71ba65d721a6042f30cf008ed
#
_entry.id   14498bb71ba65d721a6042f30cf008ed
#
_cell.length_a   1.000
_cell.length_b   1.000
_cell.length_c   1.000
_cell.angle_alpha   90.00
_cell.angle_beta   90.00
_cell.angle_gamma   90.00
#
_symmetry.space_group_name_H-M   'P 1'
#
loop_
_entity.id
_entity.type
_entity.pdbx_description
1 polymer ?
#
loop_
_entity_poly.entity_id
_entity_poly.type
_entity_poly.pdbx_seq_one_letter_code
_entity_poly.pdbx_strand_id
1 'polypeptide(L)'
;MKRLTAIVLALVALVAVPDGAAAKRHATHVQLLAINDLHGHLAPNTPGTIQTGCCVPARNSAGVQTGWTQNTVPAGGIAYLATHIKSLRATNPNTITVGAGDLIGASPLVSALFHDEPTIEALNSIGMDVSGVGNHEFDEGLAELERMRYGNQRGGNGCHPVDGCQDGTPFGGSVFEYLAANVFLAGTDETIFPPYEIRRVGNVKIAFIGLTFEGTPTVVTPSAIEGLEFRPEVATVNALVRKLRSQRKVKAFVVLLHQGGAQSPPAPPPFPGPAFTGDEYTDVDRCVNFNGPDMEAIAKGLNPRVSVIVSAHTHQPYICHLSGKLVTSAASFGRVITDIDLTIDRQSKRVTAATADNHIVTQNVALDAAAQAILDKYRTLSAPLENRVIGRITADIRSGRDNPSGTNAAGEQPMGDVIADAMLEATKPSDFGSAAAAFMNSGWVRAGLFASPPSGTEQPGEVTYGEAFTVQPFGNTLVVKTCTGQQIYDVLNQQFNNPAAGQNRIMLPSANVHYQWTTAGGPHVVDGSVTFDGTPVSKATSYRITVNNFMADGGDGYTVFRSCTQPLGGEVDLDAFTRYLQAHPNLAPPALNRITKVG
;
A
#
# COMPACT_ATOMS: atom_id res chain seq x y z
N MET A 1 71.65 -43.25 53.71
CA MET A 1 70.69 -43.66 52.75
C MET A 1 69.38 -42.93 53.02
N LYS A 2 69.12 -41.82 52.34
CA LYS A 2 67.93 -40.99 52.53
C LYS A 2 66.99 -41.19 51.27
N ARG A 3 65.80 -41.65 51.49
CA ARG A 3 64.76 -41.79 50.48
C ARG A 3 64.03 -40.43 50.32
N LEU A 4 64.07 -39.85 49.13
CA LEU A 4 63.23 -38.72 48.76
C LEU A 4 61.88 -39.24 48.25
N THR A 5 60.82 -38.78 48.87
CA THR A 5 59.46 -39.02 48.44
C THR A 5 59.02 -37.81 47.59
N ALA A 6 58.74 -38.03 46.32
CA ALA A 6 58.21 -36.98 45.43
C ALA A 6 56.69 -36.92 45.54
N ILE A 7 56.16 -35.75 45.87
CA ILE A 7 54.72 -35.45 45.84
C ILE A 7 54.37 -34.88 44.46
N VAL A 8 53.48 -35.58 43.69
CA VAL A 8 52.92 -35.11 42.44
C VAL A 8 51.64 -34.31 42.74
N LEU A 9 51.68 -33.00 42.55
CA LEU A 9 50.47 -32.16 42.54
C LEU A 9 49.77 -32.30 41.18
N ALA A 10 48.57 -32.86 41.20
CA ALA A 10 47.68 -32.85 40.03
C ALA A 10 46.93 -31.50 39.95
N LEU A 11 47.27 -30.66 38.98
CA LEU A 11 46.47 -29.46 38.63
C LEU A 11 45.22 -29.92 37.90
N VAL A 12 44.05 -29.76 38.51
CA VAL A 12 42.76 -29.87 37.83
C VAL A 12 42.49 -28.55 37.14
N ALA A 13 42.66 -28.51 35.81
CA ALA A 13 42.24 -27.38 34.99
C ALA A 13 40.70 -27.38 34.88
N LEU A 14 40.03 -26.44 35.55
CA LEU A 14 38.64 -26.13 35.31
C LEU A 14 38.53 -25.52 33.91
N VAL A 15 38.06 -26.29 32.92
CA VAL A 15 37.66 -25.77 31.63
C VAL A 15 36.33 -25.03 31.84
N ALA A 16 36.36 -23.71 31.82
CA ALA A 16 35.16 -22.90 31.77
C ALA A 16 34.45 -23.17 30.44
N VAL A 17 33.31 -23.86 30.46
CA VAL A 17 32.41 -24.03 29.33
C VAL A 17 31.77 -22.65 29.06
N PRO A 18 31.81 -22.13 27.85
CA PRO A 18 31.27 -20.80 27.58
C PRO A 18 29.76 -20.73 27.84
N ASP A 19 29.33 -19.65 28.47
CA ASP A 19 27.97 -19.33 28.95
C ASP A 19 26.84 -19.39 27.91
N GLY A 20 27.12 -19.72 26.66
CA GLY A 20 26.15 -19.78 25.57
C GLY A 20 25.03 -20.84 25.74
N ALA A 21 25.30 -21.92 26.47
CA ALA A 21 24.30 -22.97 26.70
C ALA A 21 23.37 -22.65 27.89
N ALA A 22 23.81 -21.85 28.85
CA ALA A 22 22.99 -21.39 29.98
C ALA A 22 22.01 -20.27 29.52
N ALA A 23 22.44 -19.37 28.65
CA ALA A 23 21.60 -18.31 28.08
C ALA A 23 20.42 -18.87 27.26
N LYS A 24 20.61 -19.92 26.47
CA LYS A 24 19.54 -20.60 25.69
C LYS A 24 18.44 -21.23 26.58
N ARG A 25 18.73 -21.62 27.81
CA ARG A 25 17.74 -22.21 28.74
C ARG A 25 16.77 -21.18 29.36
N HIS A 26 17.11 -19.88 29.32
CA HIS A 26 16.33 -18.81 29.93
C HIS A 26 15.53 -17.96 28.92
N ALA A 27 15.67 -18.19 27.65
CA ALA A 27 14.95 -17.45 26.58
C ALA A 27 13.81 -18.26 25.96
N THR A 28 12.79 -17.55 25.47
CA THR A 28 11.78 -18.05 24.56
C THR A 28 12.00 -17.36 23.22
N HIS A 29 12.17 -18.14 22.17
CA HIS A 29 12.28 -17.64 20.80
C HIS A 29 10.91 -17.67 20.15
N VAL A 30 10.51 -16.56 19.52
CA VAL A 30 9.25 -16.40 18.82
C VAL A 30 9.55 -15.80 17.45
N GLN A 31 9.01 -16.40 16.42
CA GLN A 31 9.07 -15.92 15.05
C GLN A 31 7.78 -15.18 14.71
N LEU A 32 7.89 -14.01 14.09
CA LEU A 32 6.76 -13.33 13.48
C LEU A 32 6.98 -13.29 11.97
N LEU A 33 6.02 -13.79 11.21
CA LEU A 33 6.01 -13.63 9.75
C LEU A 33 5.03 -12.50 9.40
N ALA A 34 5.58 -11.39 8.95
CA ALA A 34 4.80 -10.18 8.70
C ALA A 34 4.62 -9.90 7.21
N ILE A 35 3.40 -9.52 6.83
CA ILE A 35 3.06 -8.97 5.52
C ILE A 35 2.30 -7.65 5.69
N ASN A 36 2.25 -6.85 4.65
CA ASN A 36 1.49 -5.59 4.60
C ASN A 36 1.13 -5.27 3.16
N ASP A 37 0.14 -4.38 2.99
CA ASP A 37 -0.24 -3.81 1.69
C ASP A 37 -0.40 -4.90 0.61
N LEU A 38 -1.14 -5.98 0.91
CA LEU A 38 -1.39 -7.07 -0.04
C LEU A 38 -2.32 -6.60 -1.16
N HIS A 39 -3.33 -5.77 -0.82
CA HIS A 39 -4.28 -5.21 -1.78
C HIS A 39 -4.86 -6.25 -2.74
N GLY A 40 -5.29 -7.39 -2.24
CA GLY A 40 -5.92 -8.42 -3.06
C GLY A 40 -5.09 -8.96 -4.22
N HIS A 41 -3.78 -8.72 -4.26
CA HIS A 41 -2.88 -9.21 -5.30
C HIS A 41 -2.64 -10.72 -5.18
N LEU A 42 -3.60 -11.51 -5.65
CA LEU A 42 -3.55 -12.97 -5.58
C LEU A 42 -2.73 -13.59 -6.72
N ALA A 43 -2.75 -12.95 -7.89
CA ALA A 43 -2.08 -13.45 -9.09
C ALA A 43 -0.57 -13.15 -9.07
N PRO A 44 0.29 -14.05 -9.60
CA PRO A 44 1.75 -13.90 -9.52
C PRO A 44 2.35 -12.82 -10.42
N ASN A 45 1.59 -12.30 -11.37
CA ASN A 45 2.04 -11.33 -12.38
C ASN A 45 1.43 -9.92 -12.23
N THR A 46 0.92 -9.58 -11.06
CA THR A 46 0.33 -8.26 -10.80
C THR A 46 0.88 -7.64 -9.50
N PRO A 47 1.95 -6.89 -9.54
CA PRO A 47 2.97 -6.63 -10.57
C PRO A 47 4.09 -7.64 -10.58
N GLY A 48 4.10 -8.80 -10.50
CA GLY A 48 4.98 -9.94 -10.71
C GLY A 48 6.49 -9.82 -10.46
N THR A 49 7.02 -8.66 -10.08
CA THR A 49 8.46 -8.46 -9.84
C THR A 49 8.75 -7.59 -8.64
N ILE A 50 9.93 -7.77 -8.05
CA ILE A 50 10.52 -6.86 -7.08
C ILE A 50 11.95 -6.51 -7.47
N GLN A 51 12.37 -5.29 -7.18
CA GLN A 51 13.73 -4.84 -7.39
C GLN A 51 14.66 -5.43 -6.32
N THR A 52 15.78 -6.03 -6.73
CA THR A 52 16.74 -6.71 -5.85
C THR A 52 18.16 -6.16 -5.95
N GLY A 53 18.35 -5.04 -6.53
CA GLY A 53 19.67 -4.44 -6.70
C GLY A 53 19.66 -3.39 -7.79
N CYS A 54 20.56 -2.49 -7.74
CA CYS A 54 20.91 -1.56 -8.80
C CYS A 54 22.41 -1.76 -9.10
N CYS A 55 22.91 -1.52 -10.23
CA CYS A 55 22.32 -1.23 -11.50
C CYS A 55 23.20 -1.89 -12.54
N VAL A 56 22.64 -2.52 -13.52
CA VAL A 56 23.40 -3.02 -14.66
C VAL A 56 23.38 -1.96 -15.77
N PRO A 57 24.45 -1.83 -16.58
CA PRO A 57 24.48 -0.89 -17.69
C PRO A 57 23.38 -1.20 -18.71
N ALA A 58 22.43 -0.27 -18.90
CA ALA A 58 21.51 -0.32 -20.03
C ALA A 58 22.27 0.00 -21.30
N ARG A 59 22.16 -0.84 -22.35
CA ARG A 59 22.87 -0.68 -23.61
C ARG A 59 21.90 -0.66 -24.78
N ASN A 60 22.18 0.20 -25.77
CA ASN A 60 21.46 0.19 -27.05
C ASN A 60 21.91 -0.99 -27.93
N SER A 61 21.28 -1.14 -29.10
CA SER A 61 21.60 -2.20 -30.08
C SER A 61 23.06 -2.15 -30.60
N ALA A 62 23.74 -1.02 -30.49
CA ALA A 62 25.16 -0.86 -30.81
C ALA A 62 26.08 -1.17 -29.62
N GLY A 63 25.57 -1.64 -28.49
CA GLY A 63 26.32 -1.97 -27.28
C GLY A 63 26.76 -0.74 -26.45
N VAL A 64 26.36 0.46 -26.83
CA VAL A 64 26.71 1.70 -26.11
C VAL A 64 25.83 1.82 -24.86
N GLN A 65 26.45 2.11 -23.70
CA GLN A 65 25.70 2.36 -22.48
C GLN A 65 24.89 3.66 -22.61
N THR A 66 23.57 3.54 -22.39
CA THR A 66 22.62 4.66 -22.47
C THR A 66 22.04 5.06 -21.11
N GLY A 67 22.35 4.29 -20.06
CA GLY A 67 21.85 4.51 -18.71
C GLY A 67 22.11 3.31 -17.81
N TRP A 68 21.24 3.16 -16.82
CA TRP A 68 21.25 2.08 -15.84
C TRP A 68 19.92 1.33 -15.86
N THR A 69 19.95 0.00 -15.74
CA THR A 69 18.77 -0.86 -15.59
C THR A 69 18.78 -1.46 -14.20
N GLN A 70 17.62 -1.49 -13.56
CA GLN A 70 17.45 -2.13 -12.26
C GLN A 70 17.42 -3.64 -12.40
N ASN A 71 17.99 -4.36 -11.43
CA ASN A 71 17.80 -5.79 -11.30
C ASN A 71 16.44 -6.07 -10.65
N THR A 72 15.64 -6.89 -11.29
CA THR A 72 14.37 -7.37 -10.75
C THR A 72 14.31 -8.88 -10.78
N VAL A 73 13.56 -9.46 -9.85
CA VAL A 73 13.23 -10.89 -9.85
C VAL A 73 11.72 -11.07 -9.85
N PRO A 74 11.20 -12.16 -10.48
CA PRO A 74 9.81 -12.54 -10.34
C PRO A 74 9.47 -12.78 -8.87
N ALA A 75 8.43 -12.10 -8.37
CA ALA A 75 8.02 -12.18 -6.96
C ALA A 75 6.52 -11.95 -6.79
N GLY A 76 5.96 -12.50 -5.70
CA GLY A 76 4.55 -12.37 -5.35
C GLY A 76 3.67 -13.46 -5.98
N GLY A 77 2.37 -13.34 -5.70
CA GLY A 77 1.35 -14.35 -5.99
C GLY A 77 1.03 -15.20 -4.77
N ILE A 78 -0.25 -15.33 -4.45
CA ILE A 78 -0.73 -15.89 -3.19
C ILE A 78 -0.29 -17.36 -2.95
N ALA A 79 -0.21 -18.17 -4.02
CA ALA A 79 0.21 -19.56 -3.90
C ALA A 79 1.71 -19.69 -3.61
N TYR A 80 2.55 -18.78 -4.11
CA TYR A 80 3.96 -18.70 -3.75
C TYR A 80 4.13 -18.15 -2.33
N LEU A 81 3.40 -17.09 -1.97
CA LEU A 81 3.38 -16.52 -0.62
C LEU A 81 3.04 -17.61 0.42
N ALA A 82 2.02 -18.41 0.15
CA ALA A 82 1.62 -19.53 1.00
C ALA A 82 2.74 -20.56 1.20
N THR A 83 3.46 -20.91 0.12
CA THR A 83 4.59 -21.84 0.20
C THR A 83 5.73 -21.28 1.03
N HIS A 84 6.11 -20.03 0.82
CA HIS A 84 7.16 -19.36 1.61
C HIS A 84 6.78 -19.25 3.09
N ILE A 85 5.55 -18.81 3.41
CA ILE A 85 5.07 -18.74 4.81
C ILE A 85 5.09 -20.12 5.48
N LYS A 86 4.62 -21.17 4.80
CA LYS A 86 4.64 -22.54 5.34
C LYS A 86 6.07 -23.04 5.58
N SER A 87 6.99 -22.74 4.66
CA SER A 87 8.41 -23.10 4.80
C SER A 87 9.08 -22.39 5.97
N LEU A 88 8.89 -21.09 6.10
CA LEU A 88 9.42 -20.29 7.23
C LEU A 88 8.80 -20.72 8.56
N ARG A 89 7.48 -20.95 8.60
CA ARG A 89 6.78 -21.43 9.79
C ARG A 89 7.31 -22.78 10.28
N ALA A 90 7.77 -23.65 9.39
CA ALA A 90 8.36 -24.94 9.74
C ALA A 90 9.71 -24.82 10.49
N THR A 91 10.38 -23.66 10.45
CA THR A 91 11.66 -23.43 11.12
C THR A 91 11.52 -23.16 12.61
N ASN A 92 10.34 -22.67 13.06
CA ASN A 92 10.09 -22.34 14.46
C ASN A 92 8.64 -22.71 14.87
N PRO A 93 8.45 -23.60 15.88
CA PRO A 93 7.11 -23.99 16.32
C PRO A 93 6.33 -22.85 17.02
N ASN A 94 7.01 -21.74 17.34
CA ASN A 94 6.41 -20.57 17.96
C ASN A 94 6.25 -19.43 16.96
N THR A 95 5.75 -19.72 15.77
CA THR A 95 5.52 -18.72 14.73
C THR A 95 4.12 -18.13 14.82
N ILE A 96 4.03 -16.81 14.63
CA ILE A 96 2.79 -16.04 14.54
C ILE A 96 2.84 -15.25 13.23
N THR A 97 1.82 -15.38 12.38
CA THR A 97 1.72 -14.63 11.11
C THR A 97 0.89 -13.38 11.33
N VAL A 98 1.44 -12.23 10.99
CA VAL A 98 0.82 -10.93 11.28
C VAL A 98 0.69 -10.07 10.03
N GLY A 99 -0.33 -9.20 10.00
CA GLY A 99 -0.55 -8.17 8.98
C GLY A 99 -0.49 -6.76 9.57
N ALA A 100 -0.11 -5.77 8.76
CA ALA A 100 -0.09 -4.36 9.16
C ALA A 100 -1.07 -3.49 8.34
N GLY A 101 -2.18 -4.07 7.89
CA GLY A 101 -3.24 -3.39 7.15
C GLY A 101 -3.03 -3.36 5.64
N ASP A 102 -4.02 -2.81 4.94
CA ASP A 102 -4.17 -2.80 3.48
C ASP A 102 -3.99 -4.20 2.87
N LEU A 103 -4.59 -5.19 3.52
CA LEU A 103 -4.63 -6.55 2.98
C LEU A 103 -5.65 -6.66 1.85
N ILE A 104 -6.72 -5.85 1.93
CA ILE A 104 -7.81 -5.71 0.96
C ILE A 104 -7.92 -4.25 0.53
N GLY A 105 -8.80 -3.98 -0.45
CA GLY A 105 -9.06 -2.66 -1.03
C GLY A 105 -8.03 -2.25 -2.09
N ALA A 106 -8.45 -1.41 -3.03
CA ALA A 106 -7.70 -1.10 -4.26
C ALA A 106 -7.19 -2.36 -4.99
N SER A 107 -7.93 -3.44 -4.90
CA SER A 107 -7.58 -4.79 -5.31
C SER A 107 -7.70 -4.99 -6.83
N PRO A 108 -6.92 -5.90 -7.44
CA PRO A 108 -7.17 -6.36 -8.81
C PRO A 108 -8.56 -7.01 -8.95
N LEU A 109 -9.11 -6.97 -10.17
CA LEU A 109 -10.48 -7.41 -10.46
C LEU A 109 -10.82 -8.81 -9.94
N VAL A 110 -9.86 -9.75 -9.99
CA VAL A 110 -10.01 -11.13 -9.50
C VAL A 110 -10.37 -11.20 -8.00
N SER A 111 -10.11 -10.15 -7.24
CA SER A 111 -10.51 -10.03 -5.84
C SER A 111 -11.63 -9.00 -5.65
N ALA A 112 -11.48 -7.81 -6.23
CA ALA A 112 -12.43 -6.72 -6.08
C ALA A 112 -13.83 -7.02 -6.61
N LEU A 113 -13.97 -7.80 -7.72
CA LEU A 113 -15.28 -8.22 -8.25
C LEU A 113 -16.10 -9.01 -7.24
N PHE A 114 -15.46 -9.54 -6.22
CA PHE A 114 -16.07 -10.36 -5.16
C PHE A 114 -15.90 -9.69 -3.78
N HIS A 115 -15.75 -8.35 -3.74
CA HIS A 115 -15.56 -7.58 -2.50
C HIS A 115 -14.46 -8.15 -1.61
N ASP A 116 -13.33 -8.56 -2.20
CA ASP A 116 -12.17 -9.15 -1.53
C ASP A 116 -12.42 -10.46 -0.72
N GLU A 117 -13.56 -11.12 -0.91
CA GLU A 117 -13.81 -12.47 -0.35
C GLU A 117 -12.67 -13.45 -0.69
N PRO A 118 -12.15 -13.52 -1.95
CA PRO A 118 -11.03 -14.39 -2.30
C PRO A 118 -9.76 -14.13 -1.50
N THR A 119 -9.48 -12.86 -1.22
CA THR A 119 -8.31 -12.46 -0.45
C THR A 119 -8.42 -12.93 1.00
N ILE A 120 -9.56 -12.74 1.64
CA ILE A 120 -9.80 -13.23 3.00
C ILE A 120 -9.73 -14.77 3.06
N GLU A 121 -10.34 -15.49 2.10
CA GLU A 121 -10.23 -16.95 2.01
C GLU A 121 -8.78 -17.42 1.88
N ALA A 122 -7.99 -16.76 1.04
CA ALA A 122 -6.59 -17.09 0.84
C ALA A 122 -5.75 -16.81 2.10
N LEU A 123 -5.95 -15.68 2.77
CA LEU A 123 -5.29 -15.35 4.03
C LEU A 123 -5.65 -16.34 5.14
N ASN A 124 -6.90 -16.79 5.19
CA ASN A 124 -7.33 -17.87 6.08
C ASN A 124 -6.56 -19.17 5.79
N SER A 125 -6.40 -19.53 4.50
CA SER A 125 -5.74 -20.78 4.07
C SER A 125 -4.25 -20.81 4.38
N ILE A 126 -3.59 -19.66 4.37
CA ILE A 126 -2.16 -19.54 4.73
C ILE A 126 -1.93 -19.43 6.23
N GLY A 127 -3.03 -19.26 7.01
CA GLY A 127 -2.99 -19.21 8.46
C GLY A 127 -2.50 -17.89 9.02
N MET A 128 -3.04 -16.78 8.53
CA MET A 128 -2.91 -15.47 9.19
C MET A 128 -3.45 -15.58 10.62
N ASP A 129 -2.78 -14.97 11.59
CA ASP A 129 -3.18 -14.98 12.98
C ASP A 129 -3.84 -13.68 13.45
N VAL A 130 -3.29 -12.54 13.05
CA VAL A 130 -3.77 -11.21 13.45
C VAL A 130 -3.31 -10.14 12.46
N SER A 131 -4.15 -9.13 12.21
CA SER A 131 -3.77 -7.97 11.39
C SER A 131 -4.20 -6.66 12.03
N GLY A 132 -3.42 -5.60 11.83
CA GLY A 132 -3.93 -4.23 11.93
C GLY A 132 -4.89 -3.92 10.78
N VAL A 133 -5.66 -2.85 10.91
CA VAL A 133 -6.52 -2.29 9.86
C VAL A 133 -5.77 -1.14 9.18
N GLY A 134 -5.69 -1.14 7.84
CA GLY A 134 -5.17 -0.03 7.07
C GLY A 134 -6.26 0.97 6.64
N ASN A 135 -5.93 1.87 5.74
CA ASN A 135 -6.93 2.81 5.22
C ASN A 135 -7.81 2.18 4.14
N HIS A 136 -7.28 1.27 3.32
CA HIS A 136 -8.03 0.62 2.26
C HIS A 136 -9.02 -0.45 2.74
N GLU A 137 -8.90 -0.95 3.97
CA GLU A 137 -9.97 -1.73 4.58
C GLU A 137 -11.29 -0.95 4.72
N PHE A 138 -11.26 0.38 4.61
CA PHE A 138 -12.46 1.24 4.65
C PHE A 138 -12.98 1.65 3.26
N ASP A 139 -12.42 1.19 2.15
CA ASP A 139 -12.83 1.63 0.81
C ASP A 139 -14.33 1.45 0.56
N GLU A 140 -14.91 0.34 1.03
CA GLU A 140 -16.35 0.05 0.94
C GLU A 140 -17.10 0.34 2.27
N GLY A 141 -16.46 0.98 3.24
CA GLY A 141 -17.03 1.43 4.49
C GLY A 141 -16.98 0.40 5.64
N LEU A 142 -17.37 0.88 6.84
CA LEU A 142 -17.29 0.06 8.06
C LEU A 142 -18.13 -1.20 7.99
N ALA A 143 -19.34 -1.13 7.42
CA ALA A 143 -20.24 -2.29 7.36
C ALA A 143 -19.63 -3.42 6.53
N GLU A 144 -18.96 -3.09 5.44
CA GLU A 144 -18.26 -4.06 4.61
C GLU A 144 -17.03 -4.62 5.31
N LEU A 145 -16.22 -3.76 5.96
CA LEU A 145 -15.10 -4.23 6.78
C LEU A 145 -15.56 -5.18 7.90
N GLU A 146 -16.71 -4.91 8.54
CA GLU A 146 -17.30 -5.83 9.50
C GLU A 146 -17.74 -7.16 8.84
N ARG A 147 -18.27 -7.10 7.62
CA ARG A 147 -18.60 -8.31 6.84
C ARG A 147 -17.32 -9.11 6.53
N MET A 148 -16.27 -8.46 6.10
CA MET A 148 -14.97 -9.10 5.85
C MET A 148 -14.42 -9.79 7.10
N ARG A 149 -14.62 -9.18 8.29
CA ARG A 149 -14.18 -9.76 9.55
C ARG A 149 -15.09 -10.91 10.01
N TYR A 150 -16.39 -10.75 9.96
CA TYR A 150 -17.30 -11.67 10.64
C TYR A 150 -18.03 -12.63 9.68
N GLY A 151 -18.20 -12.26 8.41
CA GLY A 151 -18.92 -13.09 7.45
C GLY A 151 -20.24 -13.64 8.02
N ASN A 152 -20.43 -14.95 7.95
CA ASN A 152 -21.60 -15.62 8.51
C ASN A 152 -21.54 -15.87 10.03
N GLN A 153 -20.46 -15.49 10.72
CA GLN A 153 -20.28 -15.72 12.16
C GLN A 153 -21.30 -14.93 13.01
N ARG A 154 -21.84 -13.83 12.48
CA ARG A 154 -22.91 -13.03 13.12
C ARG A 154 -24.33 -13.41 12.63
N GLY A 155 -24.47 -14.49 11.88
CA GLY A 155 -25.71 -14.95 11.26
C GLY A 155 -25.79 -14.63 9.76
N GLY A 156 -26.81 -15.21 9.09
CA GLY A 156 -26.92 -15.10 7.62
C GLY A 156 -25.92 -15.99 6.89
N ASN A 157 -25.66 -15.67 5.61
CA ASN A 157 -24.72 -16.38 4.75
C ASN A 157 -23.37 -15.66 4.62
N GLY A 158 -23.24 -14.45 5.15
CA GLY A 158 -22.03 -13.61 5.06
C GLY A 158 -21.77 -12.98 3.70
N CYS A 159 -22.60 -13.24 2.70
CA CYS A 159 -22.46 -12.71 1.35
C CYS A 159 -22.71 -11.20 1.30
N HIS A 160 -22.01 -10.51 0.42
CA HIS A 160 -22.36 -9.12 0.09
C HIS A 160 -23.82 -9.06 -0.43
N PRO A 161 -24.63 -8.09 0.00
CA PRO A 161 -26.08 -8.11 -0.24
C PRO A 161 -26.49 -7.97 -1.71
N VAL A 162 -25.63 -7.43 -2.58
CA VAL A 162 -25.92 -7.24 -4.00
C VAL A 162 -25.40 -8.40 -4.84
N ASP A 163 -24.13 -8.76 -4.68
CA ASP A 163 -23.42 -9.66 -5.59
C ASP A 163 -22.31 -10.50 -4.92
N GLY A 164 -22.38 -10.70 -3.62
CA GLY A 164 -21.44 -11.58 -2.90
C GLY A 164 -21.69 -13.06 -3.14
N CYS A 165 -20.73 -13.90 -2.74
CA CYS A 165 -20.78 -15.35 -2.83
C CYS A 165 -21.09 -15.87 -4.25
N GLN A 166 -20.53 -15.24 -5.28
CA GLN A 166 -20.75 -15.67 -6.68
C GLN A 166 -20.17 -17.08 -6.95
N ASP A 167 -19.37 -17.60 -6.05
CA ASP A 167 -18.87 -18.97 -6.07
C ASP A 167 -19.90 -20.00 -5.56
N GLY A 168 -21.06 -19.55 -5.11
CA GLY A 168 -22.18 -20.37 -4.60
C GLY A 168 -22.00 -20.84 -3.16
N THR A 169 -20.98 -20.37 -2.43
CA THR A 169 -20.73 -20.76 -1.02
C THR A 169 -20.92 -19.58 -0.07
N PRO A 170 -21.43 -19.79 1.16
CA PRO A 170 -21.48 -18.75 2.17
C PRO A 170 -20.08 -18.23 2.53
N PHE A 171 -19.94 -16.91 2.69
CA PHE A 171 -18.68 -16.31 3.07
C PHE A 171 -18.47 -16.36 4.59
N GLY A 172 -17.37 -16.97 5.03
CA GLY A 172 -17.08 -17.22 6.45
C GLY A 172 -16.47 -16.03 7.19
N GLY A 173 -16.00 -15.00 6.50
CA GLY A 173 -15.19 -13.94 7.07
C GLY A 173 -13.77 -14.37 7.41
N SER A 174 -13.00 -13.47 8.02
CA SER A 174 -11.64 -13.79 8.46
C SER A 174 -11.65 -14.68 9.70
N VAL A 175 -10.77 -15.69 9.72
CA VAL A 175 -10.49 -16.49 10.93
C VAL A 175 -9.44 -15.81 11.81
N PHE A 176 -8.68 -14.88 11.28
CA PHE A 176 -7.74 -14.04 12.01
C PHE A 176 -8.45 -12.83 12.60
N GLU A 177 -7.86 -12.23 13.63
CA GLU A 177 -8.41 -11.05 14.29
C GLU A 177 -7.92 -9.78 13.61
N TYR A 178 -8.83 -8.86 13.27
CA TYR A 178 -8.51 -7.47 12.95
C TYR A 178 -8.40 -6.64 14.22
N LEU A 179 -7.37 -5.79 14.30
CA LEU A 179 -7.11 -4.90 15.43
C LEU A 179 -7.14 -3.44 14.99
N ALA A 180 -7.89 -2.60 15.72
CA ALA A 180 -8.02 -1.17 15.45
C ALA A 180 -8.03 -0.37 16.75
N ALA A 181 -6.85 -0.10 17.32
CA ALA A 181 -6.74 0.51 18.64
C ALA A 181 -7.08 2.01 18.65
N ASN A 182 -6.92 2.68 17.53
CA ASN A 182 -7.11 4.13 17.40
C ASN A 182 -8.31 4.54 16.53
N VAL A 183 -9.14 3.59 16.09
CA VAL A 183 -10.37 3.87 15.35
C VAL A 183 -11.57 3.64 16.25
N PHE A 184 -12.32 4.69 16.54
CA PHE A 184 -13.44 4.70 17.48
C PHE A 184 -14.75 5.03 16.77
N LEU A 185 -15.86 4.54 17.32
CA LEU A 185 -17.16 5.10 16.99
C LEU A 185 -17.22 6.52 17.52
N ALA A 186 -17.53 7.49 16.67
CA ALA A 186 -17.47 8.91 16.98
C ALA A 186 -18.28 9.27 18.24
N GLY A 187 -17.66 10.05 19.12
CA GLY A 187 -18.26 10.46 20.39
C GLY A 187 -18.30 9.37 21.47
N THR A 188 -17.65 8.21 21.26
CA THR A 188 -17.56 7.11 22.23
C THR A 188 -16.11 6.73 22.57
N ASP A 189 -15.94 5.82 23.54
CA ASP A 189 -14.66 5.16 23.81
C ASP A 189 -14.64 3.70 23.31
N GLU A 190 -15.55 3.35 22.40
CA GLU A 190 -15.66 2.02 21.80
C GLU A 190 -14.89 1.99 20.47
N THR A 191 -13.92 1.07 20.35
CA THR A 191 -13.19 0.83 19.11
C THR A 191 -13.96 -0.11 18.19
N ILE A 192 -13.86 0.10 16.87
CA ILE A 192 -14.57 -0.73 15.87
C ILE A 192 -14.18 -2.22 15.95
N PHE A 193 -12.94 -2.53 16.29
CA PHE A 193 -12.40 -3.86 16.53
C PHE A 193 -11.60 -3.89 17.83
N PRO A 194 -11.22 -5.08 18.35
CA PRO A 194 -10.36 -5.18 19.52
C PRO A 194 -9.10 -4.34 19.34
N PRO A 195 -8.71 -3.53 20.34
CA PRO A 195 -7.53 -2.67 20.23
C PRO A 195 -6.21 -3.45 20.27
N TYR A 196 -6.23 -4.68 20.76
CA TYR A 196 -5.07 -5.55 20.89
C TYR A 196 -5.45 -7.02 21.02
N GLU A 197 -4.52 -7.90 20.68
CA GLU A 197 -4.57 -9.32 20.99
C GLU A 197 -3.38 -9.75 21.85
N ILE A 198 -3.59 -10.73 22.77
CA ILE A 198 -2.52 -11.29 23.62
C ILE A 198 -2.31 -12.74 23.25
N ARG A 199 -1.20 -13.05 22.59
CA ARG A 199 -0.74 -14.41 22.35
C ARG A 199 0.16 -14.91 23.46
N ARG A 200 0.07 -16.20 23.76
CA ARG A 200 0.91 -16.88 24.76
C ARG A 200 1.84 -17.87 24.07
N VAL A 201 3.13 -17.69 24.32
CA VAL A 201 4.15 -18.66 23.91
C VAL A 201 4.86 -19.16 25.17
N GLY A 202 4.55 -20.39 25.55
CA GLY A 202 4.97 -20.92 26.84
C GLY A 202 4.46 -20.06 28.02
N ASN A 203 5.37 -19.53 28.80
CA ASN A 203 5.05 -18.68 29.96
C ASN A 203 5.12 -17.16 29.63
N VAL A 204 5.33 -16.78 28.36
CA VAL A 204 5.42 -15.39 27.92
C VAL A 204 4.08 -14.95 27.31
N LYS A 205 3.70 -13.70 27.56
CA LYS A 205 2.59 -13.01 26.90
C LYS A 205 3.16 -11.92 26.00
N ILE A 206 2.75 -11.92 24.74
CA ILE A 206 3.06 -10.88 23.77
C ILE A 206 1.74 -10.19 23.43
N ALA A 207 1.69 -8.87 23.53
CA ALA A 207 0.54 -8.10 23.05
C ALA A 207 0.86 -7.53 21.67
N PHE A 208 -0.02 -7.78 20.72
CA PHE A 208 -0.10 -7.15 19.42
C PHE A 208 -1.11 -6.01 19.52
N ILE A 209 -0.73 -4.80 19.09
CA ILE A 209 -1.60 -3.61 19.09
C ILE A 209 -1.70 -3.15 17.64
N GLY A 210 -2.90 -3.16 17.07
CA GLY A 210 -3.14 -2.71 15.69
C GLY A 210 -3.51 -1.24 15.64
N LEU A 211 -2.97 -0.53 14.67
CA LEU A 211 -3.19 0.90 14.46
C LEU A 211 -3.39 1.20 12.99
N THR A 212 -4.42 1.99 12.72
CA THR A 212 -4.69 2.59 11.42
C THR A 212 -4.02 3.96 11.35
N PHE A 213 -3.60 4.37 10.17
CA PHE A 213 -3.08 5.72 9.91
C PHE A 213 -4.03 6.81 10.42
N GLU A 214 -3.57 7.70 11.31
CA GLU A 214 -4.39 8.80 11.85
C GLU A 214 -4.96 9.68 10.73
N GLY A 215 -4.19 9.88 9.65
CA GLY A 215 -4.59 10.67 8.49
C GLY A 215 -5.59 9.99 7.53
N THR A 216 -6.09 8.78 7.82
CA THR A 216 -7.08 8.05 6.99
C THR A 216 -8.24 8.92 6.49
N PRO A 217 -8.81 9.88 7.27
CA PRO A 217 -9.85 10.77 6.76
C PRO A 217 -9.45 11.67 5.58
N THR A 218 -8.17 11.73 5.25
CA THR A 218 -7.68 12.51 4.10
C THR A 218 -7.45 11.67 2.84
N VAL A 219 -7.48 10.34 2.98
CA VAL A 219 -7.14 9.39 1.90
C VAL A 219 -8.21 8.34 1.62
N VAL A 220 -9.34 8.40 2.33
CA VAL A 220 -10.52 7.54 2.13
C VAL A 220 -11.75 8.41 1.87
N THR A 221 -12.70 7.89 1.10
CA THR A 221 -13.96 8.57 0.81
C THR A 221 -14.69 8.92 2.13
N PRO A 222 -15.05 10.19 2.39
CA PRO A 222 -15.60 10.60 3.67
C PRO A 222 -16.86 9.84 4.11
N SER A 223 -17.74 9.46 3.16
CA SER A 223 -18.94 8.67 3.46
C SER A 223 -18.62 7.25 3.96
N ALA A 224 -17.50 6.68 3.56
CA ALA A 224 -17.07 5.34 3.98
C ALA A 224 -16.61 5.28 5.45
N ILE A 225 -16.22 6.42 6.00
CA ILE A 225 -15.75 6.57 7.39
C ILE A 225 -16.65 7.47 8.23
N GLU A 226 -17.87 7.75 7.75
CA GLU A 226 -18.84 8.53 8.51
C GLU A 226 -19.12 7.88 9.86
N GLY A 227 -19.13 8.66 10.92
CA GLY A 227 -19.31 8.18 12.29
C GLY A 227 -18.08 7.54 12.93
N LEU A 228 -16.89 7.65 12.31
CA LEU A 228 -15.63 7.19 12.86
C LEU A 228 -14.73 8.36 13.32
N GLU A 229 -13.92 8.09 14.34
CA GLU A 229 -12.89 8.98 14.87
C GLU A 229 -11.54 8.28 14.87
N PHE A 230 -10.54 8.85 14.20
CA PHE A 230 -9.16 8.36 14.16
C PHE A 230 -8.32 9.14 15.16
N ARG A 231 -7.86 8.48 16.21
CA ARG A 231 -7.11 9.12 17.30
C ARG A 231 -5.60 8.93 17.15
N PRO A 232 -4.78 9.83 17.74
CA PRO A 232 -3.32 9.77 17.64
C PRO A 232 -2.72 8.43 18.10
N GLU A 233 -1.86 7.84 17.26
CA GLU A 233 -1.26 6.52 17.45
C GLU A 233 -0.43 6.43 18.73
N VAL A 234 0.46 7.41 18.94
CA VAL A 234 1.40 7.44 20.10
C VAL A 234 0.67 7.48 21.42
N ALA A 235 -0.35 8.34 21.55
CA ALA A 235 -1.13 8.48 22.78
C ALA A 235 -1.88 7.18 23.08
N THR A 236 -2.50 6.59 22.06
CA THR A 236 -3.27 5.34 22.14
C THR A 236 -2.40 4.17 22.58
N VAL A 237 -1.29 3.91 21.89
CA VAL A 237 -0.38 2.81 22.26
C VAL A 237 0.16 3.00 23.67
N ASN A 238 0.59 4.20 24.03
CA ASN A 238 1.17 4.44 25.35
C ASN A 238 0.15 4.23 26.47
N ALA A 239 -1.12 4.56 26.26
CA ALA A 239 -2.20 4.27 27.19
C ALA A 239 -2.44 2.76 27.33
N LEU A 240 -2.51 2.02 26.20
CA LEU A 240 -2.67 0.57 26.19
C LEU A 240 -1.49 -0.16 26.84
N VAL A 241 -0.26 0.22 26.55
CA VAL A 241 0.95 -0.36 27.18
C VAL A 241 0.89 -0.21 28.70
N ARG A 242 0.51 0.98 29.23
CA ARG A 242 0.33 1.18 30.68
C ARG A 242 -0.75 0.27 31.25
N LYS A 243 -1.93 0.22 30.62
CA LYS A 243 -3.08 -0.62 31.00
C LYS A 243 -2.72 -2.11 31.01
N LEU A 244 -2.13 -2.63 29.93
CA LEU A 244 -1.80 -4.05 29.77
C LEU A 244 -0.69 -4.50 30.73
N ARG A 245 0.28 -3.64 31.02
CA ARG A 245 1.31 -3.93 32.03
C ARG A 245 0.74 -4.04 33.42
N SER A 246 -0.12 -3.13 33.81
CA SER A 246 -0.72 -3.12 35.16
C SER A 246 -1.74 -4.24 35.33
N GLN A 247 -2.70 -4.37 34.41
CA GLN A 247 -3.87 -5.24 34.55
C GLN A 247 -3.64 -6.66 34.05
N ARG A 248 -2.90 -6.85 32.93
CA ARG A 248 -2.73 -8.14 32.26
C ARG A 248 -1.33 -8.75 32.44
N LYS A 249 -0.41 -7.97 33.08
CA LYS A 249 0.99 -8.34 33.33
C LYS A 249 1.78 -8.65 32.04
N VAL A 250 1.42 -7.99 30.92
CA VAL A 250 2.16 -8.08 29.64
C VAL A 250 3.43 -7.24 29.73
N LYS A 251 4.54 -7.75 29.15
CA LYS A 251 5.84 -7.08 29.14
C LYS A 251 6.55 -7.08 27.79
N ALA A 252 6.03 -7.81 26.80
CA ALA A 252 6.46 -7.81 25.40
C ALA A 252 5.34 -7.23 24.54
N PHE A 253 5.68 -6.25 23.70
CA PHE A 253 4.73 -5.52 22.88
C PHE A 253 5.24 -5.41 21.45
N VAL A 254 4.39 -5.74 20.50
CA VAL A 254 4.55 -5.56 19.06
C VAL A 254 3.43 -4.63 18.59
N VAL A 255 3.76 -3.68 17.76
CA VAL A 255 2.79 -2.76 17.15
C VAL A 255 2.67 -3.10 15.67
N LEU A 256 1.45 -3.29 15.19
CA LEU A 256 1.08 -3.44 13.79
C LEU A 256 0.52 -2.09 13.35
N LEU A 257 1.31 -1.31 12.62
CA LEU A 257 1.03 0.09 12.35
C LEU A 257 0.89 0.35 10.85
N HIS A 258 -0.27 0.80 10.45
CA HIS A 258 -0.48 1.21 9.07
C HIS A 258 0.00 2.64 8.84
N GLN A 259 1.30 2.85 8.93
CA GLN A 259 2.07 4.06 8.62
C GLN A 259 3.51 3.64 8.34
N GLY A 260 4.22 4.36 7.47
CA GLY A 260 5.56 3.97 7.07
C GLY A 260 6.46 5.13 6.64
N GLY A 261 7.53 4.76 6.01
CA GLY A 261 8.50 5.64 5.37
C GLY A 261 9.10 4.98 4.15
N ALA A 262 10.12 5.57 3.60
CA ALA A 262 10.84 5.05 2.44
C ALA A 262 12.33 5.13 2.67
N GLN A 263 13.06 4.15 2.18
CA GLN A 263 14.50 4.29 1.99
C GLN A 263 14.78 4.96 0.64
N SER A 264 15.82 5.78 0.60
CA SER A 264 16.27 6.45 -0.62
C SER A 264 17.71 6.06 -0.88
N PRO A 265 17.96 5.05 -1.73
CA PRO A 265 19.33 4.69 -2.09
C PRO A 265 20.05 5.88 -2.74
N PRO A 266 21.38 5.96 -2.63
CA PRO A 266 22.17 6.99 -3.31
C PRO A 266 21.92 6.95 -4.83
N ALA A 267 22.01 8.09 -5.49
CA ALA A 267 21.93 8.13 -6.94
C ALA A 267 23.02 7.24 -7.57
N PRO A 268 22.70 6.49 -8.64
CA PRO A 268 23.72 5.73 -9.35
C PRO A 268 24.80 6.68 -9.89
N PRO A 269 26.06 6.26 -9.98
CA PRO A 269 27.11 7.12 -10.47
C PRO A 269 26.90 7.50 -11.94
N PRO A 270 27.62 8.54 -12.40
CA PRO A 270 27.59 8.93 -13.81
C PRO A 270 27.90 7.76 -14.73
N PHE A 271 27.16 7.64 -15.84
CA PHE A 271 27.51 6.71 -16.90
C PHE A 271 28.34 7.40 -18.00
N PRO A 272 29.14 6.68 -18.80
CA PRO A 272 29.32 5.23 -18.76
C PRO A 272 30.15 4.77 -17.56
N GLY A 273 29.77 3.60 -16.99
CA GLY A 273 30.43 3.03 -15.83
C GLY A 273 30.21 1.51 -15.74
N PRO A 274 30.99 0.82 -14.89
CA PRO A 274 30.82 -0.61 -14.66
C PRO A 274 29.47 -0.91 -13.98
N ALA A 275 29.04 -2.17 -14.02
CA ALA A 275 27.87 -2.61 -13.26
C ALA A 275 28.09 -2.35 -11.76
N PHE A 276 27.04 -1.85 -11.10
CA PHE A 276 27.00 -1.74 -9.66
C PHE A 276 26.50 -3.04 -9.09
N THR A 277 27.32 -3.73 -8.34
CA THR A 277 26.97 -4.95 -7.61
C THR A 277 26.80 -4.68 -6.12
N GLY A 278 26.77 -3.40 -5.71
CA GLY A 278 26.63 -3.04 -4.31
C GLY A 278 25.19 -3.28 -3.82
N ASP A 279 25.05 -4.08 -2.78
CA ASP A 279 23.80 -4.31 -2.01
C ASP A 279 23.22 -2.99 -1.45
N GLU A 280 23.91 -1.88 -1.63
CA GLU A 280 23.57 -0.57 -1.08
C GLU A 280 22.36 0.09 -1.76
N TYR A 281 21.95 -0.39 -2.95
CA TYR A 281 21.04 0.36 -3.80
C TYR A 281 19.58 -0.12 -3.75
N THR A 282 19.31 -1.37 -3.37
CA THR A 282 17.94 -1.90 -3.32
C THR A 282 17.84 -3.17 -2.50
N ASP A 283 18.68 -3.30 -1.50
CA ASP A 283 18.52 -4.36 -0.53
C ASP A 283 17.23 -4.13 0.24
N VAL A 284 16.32 -5.09 0.17
CA VAL A 284 15.03 -5.06 0.88
C VAL A 284 15.19 -5.01 2.40
N ASP A 285 16.37 -5.37 2.92
CA ASP A 285 16.70 -5.41 4.34
C ASP A 285 17.32 -4.12 4.88
N ARG A 286 17.61 -3.13 4.03
CA ARG A 286 18.34 -1.94 4.47
C ARG A 286 17.43 -0.79 4.91
N CYS A 287 18.09 0.23 5.47
CA CYS A 287 17.48 1.47 5.96
C CYS A 287 18.34 2.66 5.51
N VAL A 288 18.51 2.81 4.18
CA VAL A 288 19.41 3.81 3.61
C VAL A 288 18.68 5.13 3.43
N ASN A 289 19.23 6.22 3.99
CA ASN A 289 18.64 7.57 3.91
C ASN A 289 17.13 7.54 4.16
N PHE A 290 16.72 6.89 5.25
CA PHE A 290 15.31 6.73 5.58
C PHE A 290 14.60 8.08 5.62
N ASN A 291 13.50 8.19 4.90
CA ASN A 291 12.62 9.35 4.87
C ASN A 291 11.23 8.91 5.34
N GLY A 292 10.90 9.21 6.56
CA GLY A 292 9.63 8.89 7.19
C GLY A 292 9.48 9.71 8.47
N PRO A 293 9.32 11.06 8.38
CA PRO A 293 9.30 11.93 9.55
C PRO A 293 8.21 11.56 10.54
N ASP A 294 7.03 11.14 10.06
CA ASP A 294 5.94 10.69 10.91
C ASP A 294 6.28 9.37 11.60
N MET A 295 6.84 8.41 10.84
CA MET A 295 7.30 7.13 11.40
C MET A 295 8.40 7.32 12.44
N GLU A 296 9.36 8.22 12.21
CA GLU A 296 10.40 8.58 13.16
C GLU A 296 9.82 9.21 14.44
N ALA A 297 8.86 10.14 14.27
CA ALA A 297 8.16 10.78 15.38
C ALA A 297 7.37 9.77 16.22
N ILE A 298 6.63 8.85 15.56
CA ILE A 298 5.91 7.76 16.21
C ILE A 298 6.88 6.85 16.96
N ALA A 299 7.93 6.35 16.29
CA ALA A 299 8.91 5.47 16.92
C ALA A 299 9.57 6.10 18.15
N LYS A 300 9.85 7.40 18.10
CA LYS A 300 10.40 8.19 19.22
C LYS A 300 9.40 8.39 20.36
N GLY A 301 8.12 8.61 20.02
CA GLY A 301 7.05 8.88 20.98
C GLY A 301 6.53 7.64 21.71
N LEU A 302 6.67 6.45 21.10
CA LEU A 302 6.19 5.21 21.66
C LEU A 302 6.96 4.76 22.91
N ASN A 303 6.22 4.16 23.85
CA ASN A 303 6.77 3.61 25.09
C ASN A 303 7.98 2.70 24.81
N PRO A 304 9.09 2.78 25.59
CA PRO A 304 10.28 1.95 25.41
C PRO A 304 10.05 0.43 25.56
N ARG A 305 8.85 0.01 25.95
CA ARG A 305 8.47 -1.42 26.02
C ARG A 305 7.99 -1.98 24.69
N VAL A 306 7.64 -1.15 23.75
CA VAL A 306 7.42 -1.53 22.36
C VAL A 306 8.78 -1.84 21.75
N SER A 307 9.00 -3.07 21.34
CA SER A 307 10.29 -3.53 20.81
C SER A 307 10.29 -3.60 19.29
N VAL A 308 9.12 -3.86 18.68
CA VAL A 308 8.94 -4.03 17.24
C VAL A 308 7.74 -3.23 16.77
N ILE A 309 7.89 -2.60 15.61
CA ILE A 309 6.84 -1.97 14.83
C ILE A 309 6.87 -2.64 13.45
N VAL A 310 5.81 -3.36 13.10
CA VAL A 310 5.56 -3.78 11.72
C VAL A 310 4.80 -2.63 11.07
N SER A 311 5.41 -1.99 10.11
CA SER A 311 4.89 -0.80 9.42
C SER A 311 4.41 -1.13 8.01
N ALA A 312 3.68 -0.19 7.36
CA ALA A 312 2.97 -0.40 6.12
C ALA A 312 2.73 0.90 5.34
N HIS A 313 1.71 0.97 4.48
CA HIS A 313 1.17 2.16 3.80
C HIS A 313 2.04 2.74 2.68
N THR A 314 3.35 2.76 2.85
CA THR A 314 4.26 3.37 1.86
C THR A 314 4.74 2.42 0.77
N HIS A 315 4.37 1.13 0.85
CA HIS A 315 4.75 0.08 -0.11
C HIS A 315 6.26 -0.12 -0.29
N GLN A 316 7.07 0.34 0.67
CA GLN A 316 8.52 0.28 0.59
C GLN A 316 9.09 -0.81 1.51
N PRO A 317 10.03 -1.65 1.04
CA PRO A 317 10.72 -2.59 1.91
C PRO A 317 11.81 -1.87 2.69
N TYR A 318 11.92 -2.18 3.99
CA TYR A 318 13.04 -1.76 4.83
C TYR A 318 13.07 -2.48 6.17
N ILE A 319 14.26 -2.52 6.78
CA ILE A 319 14.49 -2.94 8.16
C ILE A 319 15.32 -1.87 8.86
N CYS A 320 14.69 -1.08 9.70
CA CYS A 320 15.27 0.07 10.38
C CYS A 320 15.34 -0.12 11.90
N HIS A 321 16.31 0.52 12.53
CA HIS A 321 16.34 0.73 13.97
C HIS A 321 16.08 2.19 14.31
N LEU A 322 14.83 2.52 14.68
CA LEU A 322 14.42 3.89 15.00
C LEU A 322 14.13 4.02 16.50
N SER A 323 14.85 4.93 17.17
CA SER A 323 14.67 5.19 18.62
C SER A 323 14.69 3.92 19.49
N GLY A 324 15.60 2.98 19.18
CA GLY A 324 15.78 1.71 19.89
C GLY A 324 14.69 0.67 19.64
N LYS A 325 13.88 0.81 18.60
CA LYS A 325 12.88 -0.17 18.16
C LYS A 325 13.24 -0.71 16.80
N LEU A 326 13.00 -1.99 16.56
CA LEU A 326 13.02 -2.58 15.23
C LEU A 326 11.77 -2.14 14.48
N VAL A 327 11.92 -1.55 13.30
CA VAL A 327 10.83 -1.07 12.43
C VAL A 327 11.01 -1.72 11.06
N THR A 328 10.01 -2.46 10.62
CA THR A 328 10.09 -3.26 9.39
C THR A 328 8.92 -2.96 8.46
N SER A 329 9.13 -3.15 7.16
CA SER A 329 8.08 -3.15 6.15
C SER A 329 8.39 -4.14 5.03
N ALA A 330 7.37 -4.88 4.59
CA ALA A 330 7.48 -5.99 3.64
C ALA A 330 7.09 -5.57 2.21
N ALA A 331 7.44 -4.36 1.79
CA ALA A 331 7.01 -3.82 0.49
C ALA A 331 5.48 -3.82 0.33
N SER A 332 4.97 -4.50 -0.72
CA SER A 332 3.52 -4.61 -0.98
C SER A 332 3.23 -5.81 -1.89
N PHE A 333 1.93 -6.12 -2.07
CA PHE A 333 1.40 -7.08 -3.05
C PHE A 333 1.91 -8.51 -2.84
N GLY A 334 2.22 -8.87 -1.58
CA GLY A 334 2.69 -10.20 -1.23
C GLY A 334 4.04 -10.59 -1.82
N ARG A 335 4.88 -9.62 -2.24
CA ARG A 335 6.19 -9.86 -2.84
C ARG A 335 7.30 -10.11 -1.83
N VAL A 336 7.09 -9.74 -0.57
CA VAL A 336 8.04 -9.88 0.54
C VAL A 336 7.30 -10.38 1.79
N ILE A 337 8.00 -11.15 2.60
CA ILE A 337 7.63 -11.52 3.97
C ILE A 337 8.74 -11.02 4.86
N THR A 338 8.43 -10.25 5.89
CA THR A 338 9.42 -9.96 6.94
C THR A 338 9.40 -11.07 7.96
N ASP A 339 10.51 -11.79 8.12
CA ASP A 339 10.74 -12.78 9.17
C ASP A 339 11.42 -12.11 10.36
N ILE A 340 10.71 -12.01 11.48
CA ILE A 340 11.18 -11.32 12.70
C ILE A 340 11.41 -12.33 13.81
N ASP A 341 12.64 -12.41 14.28
CA ASP A 341 13.02 -13.23 15.41
C ASP A 341 13.04 -12.43 16.72
N LEU A 342 12.20 -12.84 17.67
CA LEU A 342 12.17 -12.28 19.02
C LEU A 342 12.82 -13.22 20.02
N THR A 343 13.80 -12.71 20.75
CA THR A 343 14.32 -13.37 21.96
C THR A 343 13.70 -12.73 23.20
N ILE A 344 12.95 -13.52 23.96
CA ILE A 344 12.22 -13.04 25.14
C ILE A 344 12.76 -13.75 26.39
N ASP A 345 13.28 -13.00 27.33
CA ASP A 345 13.77 -13.53 28.58
C ASP A 345 12.64 -14.09 29.46
N ARG A 346 12.74 -15.33 29.90
CA ARG A 346 11.68 -16.03 30.63
C ARG A 346 11.44 -15.50 32.03
N GLN A 347 12.40 -14.82 32.64
CA GLN A 347 12.28 -14.27 33.99
C GLN A 347 11.66 -12.88 33.96
N SER A 348 12.25 -11.97 33.19
CA SER A 348 11.74 -10.60 33.06
C SER A 348 10.50 -10.50 32.16
N LYS A 349 10.26 -11.47 31.26
CA LYS A 349 9.20 -11.51 30.23
C LYS A 349 9.32 -10.39 29.21
N ARG A 350 10.52 -9.86 28.99
CA ARG A 350 10.81 -8.77 28.06
C ARG A 350 11.49 -9.29 26.82
N VAL A 351 11.26 -8.64 25.70
CA VAL A 351 12.09 -8.78 24.51
C VAL A 351 13.49 -8.26 24.86
N THR A 352 14.49 -9.08 24.67
CA THR A 352 15.91 -8.74 24.89
C THR A 352 16.68 -8.59 23.58
N ALA A 353 16.19 -9.19 22.51
CA ALA A 353 16.68 -8.96 21.15
C ALA A 353 15.52 -9.12 20.14
N ALA A 354 15.57 -8.37 19.09
CA ALA A 354 14.72 -8.48 17.91
C ALA A 354 15.58 -8.26 16.66
N THR A 355 15.52 -9.19 15.73
CA THR A 355 16.17 -9.12 14.42
C THR A 355 15.15 -9.43 13.35
N ALA A 356 15.40 -9.03 12.12
CA ALA A 356 14.51 -9.32 11.01
C ALA A 356 15.28 -9.49 9.70
N ASP A 357 14.68 -10.25 8.78
CA ASP A 357 15.09 -10.42 7.39
C ASP A 357 13.86 -10.33 6.48
N ASN A 358 13.96 -9.63 5.37
CA ASN A 358 12.91 -9.54 4.36
C ASN A 358 13.10 -10.62 3.28
N HIS A 359 12.31 -11.67 3.34
CA HIS A 359 12.32 -12.76 2.37
C HIS A 359 11.50 -12.41 1.13
N ILE A 360 12.16 -12.37 -0.01
CA ILE A 360 11.47 -12.19 -1.30
C ILE A 360 10.65 -13.45 -1.60
N VAL A 361 9.38 -13.27 -1.88
CA VAL A 361 8.45 -14.33 -2.30
C VAL A 361 8.73 -14.67 -3.76
N THR A 362 9.80 -15.41 -4.00
CA THR A 362 10.24 -15.81 -5.35
C THR A 362 9.28 -16.82 -5.96
N GLN A 363 9.18 -16.80 -7.30
CA GLN A 363 8.28 -17.69 -8.06
C GLN A 363 8.96 -18.97 -8.53
N ASN A 364 10.09 -19.36 -7.95
CA ASN A 364 10.86 -20.56 -8.28
C ASN A 364 10.62 -21.73 -7.31
N VAL A 365 9.58 -21.64 -6.48
CA VAL A 365 9.14 -22.69 -5.56
C VAL A 365 7.84 -23.35 -6.06
N ALA A 366 7.46 -24.48 -5.48
CA ALA A 366 6.18 -25.10 -5.79
C ALA A 366 5.00 -24.23 -5.33
N LEU A 367 3.93 -24.22 -6.10
CA LEU A 367 2.68 -23.56 -5.73
C LEU A 367 2.00 -24.27 -4.55
N ASP A 368 1.47 -23.53 -3.60
CA ASP A 368 0.58 -24.10 -2.59
C ASP A 368 -0.77 -24.45 -3.21
N ALA A 369 -1.15 -25.71 -3.14
CA ALA A 369 -2.34 -26.20 -3.82
C ALA A 369 -3.66 -25.57 -3.30
N ALA A 370 -3.74 -25.29 -2.01
CA ALA A 370 -4.96 -24.71 -1.43
C ALA A 370 -5.14 -23.23 -1.85
N ALA A 371 -4.08 -22.43 -1.76
CA ALA A 371 -4.10 -21.05 -2.20
C ALA A 371 -4.28 -20.93 -3.72
N GLN A 372 -3.67 -21.84 -4.50
CA GLN A 372 -3.85 -21.88 -5.95
C GLN A 372 -5.30 -22.22 -6.33
N ALA A 373 -5.92 -23.16 -5.65
CA ALA A 373 -7.31 -23.54 -5.93
C ALA A 373 -8.29 -22.37 -5.67
N ILE A 374 -8.06 -21.55 -4.66
CA ILE A 374 -8.83 -20.33 -4.42
C ILE A 374 -8.67 -19.36 -5.59
N LEU A 375 -7.43 -19.06 -5.98
CA LEU A 375 -7.15 -18.18 -7.12
C LEU A 375 -7.80 -18.67 -8.41
N ASP A 376 -7.67 -19.97 -8.74
CA ASP A 376 -8.22 -20.55 -9.97
C ASP A 376 -9.75 -20.51 -9.99
N LYS A 377 -10.41 -20.74 -8.84
CA LYS A 377 -11.85 -20.59 -8.68
C LYS A 377 -12.32 -19.20 -9.08
N TYR A 378 -11.74 -18.18 -8.49
CA TYR A 378 -12.17 -16.81 -8.71
C TYR A 378 -11.71 -16.24 -10.06
N ARG A 379 -10.56 -16.67 -10.60
CA ARG A 379 -10.19 -16.40 -11.99
C ARG A 379 -11.19 -16.93 -12.99
N THR A 380 -11.71 -18.14 -12.76
CA THR A 380 -12.73 -18.72 -13.64
C THR A 380 -14.00 -17.88 -13.64
N LEU A 381 -14.38 -17.35 -12.49
CA LEU A 381 -15.56 -16.50 -12.33
C LEU A 381 -15.36 -15.09 -12.91
N SER A 382 -14.17 -14.49 -12.74
CA SER A 382 -13.89 -13.13 -13.23
C SER A 382 -13.57 -13.07 -14.72
N ALA A 383 -13.03 -14.15 -15.30
CA ALA A 383 -12.49 -14.17 -16.67
C ALA A 383 -13.43 -13.64 -17.77
N PRO A 384 -14.75 -13.90 -17.75
CA PRO A 384 -15.65 -13.36 -18.79
C PRO A 384 -15.71 -11.83 -18.79
N LEU A 385 -15.60 -11.19 -17.63
CA LEU A 385 -15.57 -9.74 -17.51
C LEU A 385 -14.14 -9.21 -17.70
N GLU A 386 -13.17 -9.82 -17.04
CA GLU A 386 -11.77 -9.41 -17.05
C GLU A 386 -11.19 -9.34 -18.47
N ASN A 387 -11.44 -10.41 -19.27
CA ASN A 387 -10.91 -10.53 -20.63
C ASN A 387 -11.77 -9.84 -21.70
N ARG A 388 -12.82 -9.12 -21.33
CA ARG A 388 -13.64 -8.39 -22.29
C ARG A 388 -12.86 -7.22 -22.88
N VAL A 389 -12.52 -7.30 -24.17
CA VAL A 389 -11.87 -6.19 -24.89
C VAL A 389 -12.81 -4.98 -24.95
N ILE A 390 -12.34 -3.83 -24.48
CA ILE A 390 -13.08 -2.58 -24.38
C ILE A 390 -12.46 -1.43 -25.20
N GLY A 391 -11.27 -1.62 -25.75
CA GLY A 391 -10.59 -0.58 -26.52
C GLY A 391 -9.29 -1.06 -27.14
N ARG A 392 -8.58 -0.13 -27.77
CA ARG A 392 -7.24 -0.37 -28.34
C ARG A 392 -6.37 0.86 -28.17
N ILE A 393 -5.07 0.62 -27.89
CA ILE A 393 -4.04 1.66 -27.80
C ILE A 393 -2.95 1.41 -28.86
N THR A 394 -2.28 2.48 -29.29
CA THR A 394 -1.20 2.37 -30.29
C THR A 394 0.19 2.23 -29.69
N ALA A 395 0.36 2.60 -28.42
CA ALA A 395 1.59 2.47 -27.65
C ALA A 395 1.25 2.54 -26.15
N ASP A 396 2.22 2.25 -25.28
CA ASP A 396 2.06 2.32 -23.83
C ASP A 396 1.57 3.69 -23.37
N ILE A 397 0.53 3.73 -22.55
CA ILE A 397 0.03 4.93 -21.87
C ILE A 397 0.38 4.78 -20.38
N ARG A 398 1.49 5.36 -19.97
CA ARG A 398 2.08 5.11 -18.64
C ARG A 398 1.48 5.99 -17.55
N SER A 399 1.43 5.44 -16.35
CA SER A 399 1.14 6.15 -15.10
C SER A 399 2.42 6.61 -14.40
N GLY A 400 2.28 7.36 -13.32
CA GLY A 400 3.39 7.73 -12.44
C GLY A 400 3.92 6.56 -11.59
N ARG A 401 3.17 5.46 -11.49
CA ARG A 401 3.51 4.27 -10.69
C ARG A 401 4.27 3.21 -11.48
N ASP A 402 4.34 3.34 -12.79
CA ASP A 402 5.01 2.38 -13.66
C ASP A 402 6.53 2.52 -13.59
N ASN A 403 7.24 1.49 -14.05
CA ASN A 403 8.69 1.51 -14.16
C ASN A 403 9.12 1.24 -15.63
N PRO A 404 9.73 2.22 -16.34
CA PRO A 404 9.93 3.60 -15.88
C PRO A 404 8.61 4.38 -15.72
N SER A 405 8.61 5.35 -14.79
CA SER A 405 7.47 6.23 -14.55
C SER A 405 7.08 7.02 -15.79
N GLY A 406 5.77 7.19 -16.01
CA GLY A 406 5.23 8.07 -17.05
C GLY A 406 5.27 9.56 -16.68
N THR A 407 5.66 9.92 -15.46
CA THR A 407 5.61 11.30 -14.97
C THR A 407 6.74 12.15 -15.55
N ASN A 408 6.39 13.30 -16.14
CA ASN A 408 7.36 14.31 -16.59
C ASN A 408 7.85 15.22 -15.43
N ALA A 409 8.76 16.14 -15.73
CA ALA A 409 9.32 17.06 -14.73
C ALA A 409 8.30 18.05 -14.14
N ALA A 410 7.16 18.26 -14.79
CA ALA A 410 6.08 19.09 -14.29
C ALA A 410 5.06 18.31 -13.42
N GLY A 411 5.20 16.98 -13.34
CA GLY A 411 4.32 16.10 -12.60
C GLY A 411 3.13 15.55 -13.42
N GLU A 412 3.08 15.84 -14.71
CA GLU A 412 2.04 15.38 -15.63
C GLU A 412 2.24 13.91 -16.01
N GLN A 413 1.16 13.15 -16.18
CA GLN A 413 1.18 11.71 -16.45
C GLN A 413 0.21 11.36 -17.58
N PRO A 414 0.64 10.64 -18.63
CA PRO A 414 -0.23 10.35 -19.79
C PRO A 414 -1.53 9.63 -19.40
N MET A 415 -1.45 8.66 -18.47
CA MET A 415 -2.63 7.89 -18.06
C MET A 415 -3.66 8.74 -17.33
N GLY A 416 -3.20 9.62 -16.45
CA GLY A 416 -4.08 10.52 -15.73
C GLY A 416 -4.74 11.57 -16.64
N ASP A 417 -4.02 12.00 -17.66
CA ASP A 417 -4.55 12.90 -18.69
C ASP A 417 -5.68 12.23 -19.49
N VAL A 418 -5.51 10.96 -19.88
CA VAL A 418 -6.57 10.19 -20.56
C VAL A 418 -7.80 10.02 -19.67
N ILE A 419 -7.61 9.75 -18.39
CA ILE A 419 -8.73 9.65 -17.44
C ILE A 419 -9.46 10.98 -17.32
N ALA A 420 -8.74 12.10 -17.20
CA ALA A 420 -9.35 13.42 -17.14
C ALA A 420 -10.12 13.77 -18.42
N ASP A 421 -9.64 13.32 -19.60
CA ASP A 421 -10.34 13.46 -20.87
C ASP A 421 -11.65 12.65 -20.88
N ALA A 422 -11.61 11.41 -20.39
CA ALA A 422 -12.80 10.57 -20.27
C ALA A 422 -13.84 11.18 -19.32
N MET A 423 -13.40 11.71 -18.17
CA MET A 423 -14.26 12.41 -17.22
C MET A 423 -14.93 13.64 -17.83
N LEU A 424 -14.16 14.44 -18.62
CA LEU A 424 -14.71 15.61 -19.30
C LEU A 424 -15.71 15.19 -20.38
N GLU A 425 -15.38 14.23 -21.24
CA GLU A 425 -16.26 13.74 -22.29
C GLU A 425 -17.59 13.25 -21.72
N ALA A 426 -17.54 12.51 -20.60
CA ALA A 426 -18.70 12.00 -19.89
C ALA A 426 -19.64 13.09 -19.36
N THR A 427 -19.11 14.25 -18.95
CA THR A 427 -19.83 15.28 -18.21
C THR A 427 -20.01 16.59 -18.99
N LYS A 428 -19.41 16.70 -20.17
CA LYS A 428 -19.55 17.87 -21.07
C LYS A 428 -20.96 18.07 -21.61
N PRO A 429 -21.76 17.02 -21.95
CA PRO A 429 -23.13 17.22 -22.42
C PRO A 429 -24.00 17.93 -21.37
N SER A 430 -25.02 18.69 -21.85
CA SER A 430 -25.89 19.50 -20.97
C SER A 430 -26.59 18.68 -19.90
N ASP A 431 -27.03 17.48 -20.26
CA ASP A 431 -27.78 16.59 -19.38
C ASP A 431 -26.89 15.94 -18.29
N PHE A 432 -25.56 15.99 -18.47
CA PHE A 432 -24.57 15.43 -17.57
C PHE A 432 -23.72 16.49 -16.85
N GLY A 433 -24.10 17.77 -16.92
CA GLY A 433 -23.52 18.82 -16.08
C GLY A 433 -22.84 19.97 -16.81
N SER A 434 -22.71 19.96 -18.14
CA SER A 434 -22.07 21.02 -18.95
C SER A 434 -20.66 21.36 -18.45
N ALA A 435 -19.85 20.37 -18.15
CA ALA A 435 -18.51 20.58 -17.60
C ALA A 435 -17.61 21.34 -18.61
N ALA A 436 -16.91 22.34 -18.11
CA ALA A 436 -15.93 23.12 -18.86
C ALA A 436 -14.52 22.51 -18.78
N ALA A 437 -14.23 21.74 -17.75
CA ALA A 437 -12.94 21.11 -17.50
C ALA A 437 -13.09 19.92 -16.54
N ALA A 438 -12.13 19.00 -16.57
CA ALA A 438 -12.03 17.93 -15.60
C ALA A 438 -10.61 17.82 -15.02
N PHE A 439 -10.52 17.33 -13.77
CA PHE A 439 -9.26 17.10 -13.08
C PHE A 439 -9.27 15.75 -12.40
N MET A 440 -8.15 15.03 -12.51
CA MET A 440 -7.90 13.75 -11.86
C MET A 440 -6.74 13.87 -10.86
N ASN A 441 -6.88 13.29 -9.68
CA ASN A 441 -5.80 13.22 -8.71
C ASN A 441 -4.83 12.08 -9.06
N SER A 442 -3.54 12.36 -9.03
CA SER A 442 -2.50 11.41 -9.45
C SER A 442 -2.43 10.16 -8.55
N GLY A 443 -2.85 10.24 -7.30
CA GLY A 443 -2.86 9.12 -6.36
C GLY A 443 -3.80 7.98 -6.74
N TRP A 444 -4.84 8.27 -7.52
CA TRP A 444 -5.88 7.34 -7.92
C TRP A 444 -5.70 6.77 -9.33
N VAL A 445 -4.62 7.14 -10.00
CA VAL A 445 -4.14 6.48 -11.23
C VAL A 445 -3.21 5.35 -10.81
N ARG A 446 -3.72 4.10 -10.80
CA ARG A 446 -3.04 2.98 -10.14
C ARG A 446 -2.07 2.23 -11.05
N ALA A 447 -2.28 2.24 -12.37
CA ALA A 447 -1.45 1.60 -13.38
C ALA A 447 -1.51 2.36 -14.71
N GLY A 448 -0.62 2.02 -15.64
CA GLY A 448 -0.71 2.37 -17.06
C GLY A 448 -1.39 1.27 -17.87
N LEU A 449 -1.59 1.53 -19.16
CA LEU A 449 -1.98 0.56 -20.17
C LEU A 449 -0.78 0.24 -21.06
N PHE A 450 -0.56 -1.04 -21.36
CA PHE A 450 0.62 -1.51 -22.10
C PHE A 450 0.24 -2.21 -23.38
N ALA A 451 0.77 -1.72 -24.52
CA ALA A 451 0.48 -2.30 -25.82
C ALA A 451 1.15 -3.68 -26.06
N SER A 452 2.20 -3.99 -25.31
CA SER A 452 2.95 -5.26 -25.42
C SER A 452 3.89 -5.44 -24.20
N PRO A 453 4.03 -6.65 -23.66
CA PRO A 453 3.29 -7.88 -24.02
C PRO A 453 1.82 -7.80 -23.53
N PRO A 454 0.89 -8.54 -24.19
CA PRO A 454 -0.48 -8.63 -23.71
C PRO A 454 -0.55 -9.30 -22.33
N SER A 455 -1.51 -8.88 -21.50
CA SER A 455 -1.63 -9.37 -20.12
C SER A 455 -2.47 -10.64 -19.99
N GLY A 456 -3.23 -10.98 -21.01
CA GLY A 456 -4.16 -12.11 -21.01
C GLY A 456 -4.27 -12.80 -22.37
N THR A 457 -5.50 -12.89 -22.87
CA THR A 457 -5.81 -13.50 -24.17
C THR A 457 -5.95 -12.48 -25.31
N GLU A 458 -5.83 -11.19 -24.98
CA GLU A 458 -5.95 -10.08 -25.93
C GLU A 458 -4.78 -10.06 -26.94
N GLN A 459 -5.00 -9.37 -28.06
CA GLN A 459 -3.95 -9.13 -29.04
C GLN A 459 -3.16 -7.86 -28.66
N PRO A 460 -1.91 -7.69 -29.12
CA PRO A 460 -1.12 -6.50 -28.84
C PRO A 460 -1.90 -5.22 -29.15
N GLY A 461 -1.93 -4.33 -28.16
CA GLY A 461 -2.65 -3.06 -28.20
C GLY A 461 -4.15 -3.14 -27.93
N GLU A 462 -4.75 -4.31 -27.75
CA GLU A 462 -6.09 -4.41 -27.16
C GLU A 462 -6.03 -4.01 -25.69
N VAL A 463 -7.11 -3.45 -25.19
CA VAL A 463 -7.31 -3.11 -23.78
C VAL A 463 -8.50 -3.86 -23.26
N THR A 464 -8.31 -4.62 -22.20
CA THR A 464 -9.36 -5.38 -21.52
C THR A 464 -10.03 -4.56 -20.41
N TYR A 465 -11.22 -4.99 -19.99
CA TYR A 465 -11.89 -4.42 -18.82
C TYR A 465 -11.05 -4.57 -17.55
N GLY A 466 -10.38 -5.72 -17.38
CA GLY A 466 -9.50 -5.97 -16.24
C GLY A 466 -8.32 -4.99 -16.15
N GLU A 467 -7.74 -4.63 -17.30
CA GLU A 467 -6.69 -3.60 -17.36
C GLU A 467 -7.23 -2.22 -17.00
N ALA A 468 -8.38 -1.81 -17.55
CA ALA A 468 -9.02 -0.54 -17.21
C ALA A 468 -9.40 -0.48 -15.72
N PHE A 469 -9.90 -1.60 -15.17
CA PHE A 469 -10.16 -1.72 -13.75
C PHE A 469 -8.87 -1.57 -12.91
N THR A 470 -7.77 -2.16 -13.34
CA THR A 470 -6.46 -2.01 -12.66
C THR A 470 -5.98 -0.55 -12.65
N VAL A 471 -6.32 0.22 -13.68
CA VAL A 471 -6.03 1.68 -13.74
C VAL A 471 -6.87 2.45 -12.72
N GLN A 472 -8.18 2.16 -12.59
CA GLN A 472 -9.14 2.85 -11.71
C GLN A 472 -9.99 1.84 -10.91
N PRO A 473 -9.46 1.23 -9.82
CA PRO A 473 -10.12 0.13 -9.13
C PRO A 473 -11.14 0.56 -8.05
N PHE A 474 -11.43 1.86 -7.89
CA PHE A 474 -12.15 2.35 -6.70
C PHE A 474 -13.65 2.52 -6.89
N GLY A 475 -14.18 2.48 -8.13
CA GLY A 475 -15.60 2.65 -8.40
C GLY A 475 -16.15 4.02 -7.98
N ASN A 476 -15.35 5.07 -8.08
CA ASN A 476 -15.82 6.43 -7.78
C ASN A 476 -16.90 6.89 -8.76
N THR A 477 -17.77 7.77 -8.29
CA THR A 477 -18.70 8.47 -9.18
C THR A 477 -18.12 9.81 -9.62
N LEU A 478 -18.42 10.22 -10.84
CA LEU A 478 -18.09 11.56 -11.34
C LEU A 478 -18.98 12.59 -10.66
N VAL A 479 -18.43 13.74 -10.30
CA VAL A 479 -19.16 14.85 -9.70
C VAL A 479 -18.81 16.15 -10.42
N VAL A 480 -19.83 16.84 -10.95
CA VAL A 480 -19.67 18.16 -11.54
C VAL A 480 -20.05 19.23 -10.53
N LYS A 481 -19.15 20.14 -10.24
CA LYS A 481 -19.38 21.26 -9.29
C LYS A 481 -19.17 22.61 -9.95
N THR A 482 -19.84 23.64 -9.46
CA THR A 482 -19.61 25.04 -9.86
C THR A 482 -18.57 25.66 -8.96
N CYS A 483 -17.39 25.96 -9.52
CA CYS A 483 -16.30 26.63 -8.82
C CYS A 483 -16.02 27.98 -9.47
N THR A 484 -15.70 29.01 -8.69
CA THR A 484 -15.17 30.28 -9.22
C THR A 484 -13.75 30.07 -9.74
N GLY A 485 -13.30 30.90 -10.68
CA GLY A 485 -11.91 30.84 -11.14
C GLY A 485 -10.90 31.03 -10.00
N GLN A 486 -11.22 31.83 -8.97
CA GLN A 486 -10.38 31.92 -7.77
C GLN A 486 -10.27 30.56 -7.07
N GLN A 487 -11.39 29.85 -6.87
CA GLN A 487 -11.36 28.51 -6.27
C GLN A 487 -10.58 27.51 -7.12
N ILE A 488 -10.58 27.66 -8.45
CA ILE A 488 -9.75 26.81 -9.33
C ILE A 488 -8.25 27.07 -9.07
N TYR A 489 -7.82 28.33 -8.98
CA TYR A 489 -6.44 28.64 -8.61
C TYR A 489 -6.10 28.15 -7.21
N ASP A 490 -7.00 28.30 -6.26
CA ASP A 490 -6.79 27.89 -4.86
C ASP A 490 -6.63 26.36 -4.73
N VAL A 491 -7.48 25.58 -5.41
CA VAL A 491 -7.38 24.11 -5.38
C VAL A 491 -6.14 23.62 -6.11
N LEU A 492 -5.76 24.24 -7.24
CA LEU A 492 -4.52 23.91 -7.93
C LEU A 492 -3.28 24.24 -7.07
N ASN A 493 -3.35 25.23 -6.19
CA ASN A 493 -2.27 25.51 -5.24
C ASN A 493 -2.22 24.51 -4.07
N GLN A 494 -3.31 23.85 -3.72
CA GLN A 494 -3.30 22.81 -2.70
C GLN A 494 -2.45 21.58 -3.09
N GLN A 495 -2.21 21.35 -4.39
CA GLN A 495 -1.37 20.24 -4.87
C GLN A 495 0.09 20.28 -4.37
N PHE A 496 0.60 21.43 -3.94
CA PHE A 496 2.00 21.62 -3.51
C PHE A 496 2.22 21.40 -2.01
N ASN A 497 1.16 21.15 -1.26
CA ASN A 497 1.22 20.84 0.18
C ASN A 497 0.47 19.52 0.46
N ASN A 498 0.57 18.57 -0.41
CA ASN A 498 -0.26 17.38 -0.42
C ASN A 498 0.61 16.11 -0.55
N PRO A 499 0.50 15.12 0.34
CA PRO A 499 -0.35 15.09 1.55
C PRO A 499 0.16 15.96 2.71
N ALA A 500 1.37 16.49 2.63
CA ALA A 500 1.96 17.33 3.66
C ALA A 500 2.79 18.46 3.04
N ALA A 501 3.16 19.44 3.84
CA ALA A 501 3.99 20.56 3.41
C ALA A 501 5.29 20.09 2.73
N GLY A 502 5.56 20.63 1.55
CA GLY A 502 6.73 20.26 0.72
C GLY A 502 6.58 18.99 -0.12
N GLN A 503 5.44 18.31 -0.06
CA GLN A 503 5.09 17.20 -0.94
C GLN A 503 4.12 17.67 -2.03
N ASN A 504 4.23 17.09 -3.22
CA ASN A 504 3.41 17.49 -4.37
C ASN A 504 2.58 16.30 -4.86
N ARG A 505 1.27 16.51 -4.99
CA ARG A 505 0.35 15.63 -5.73
C ARG A 505 -0.26 16.44 -6.87
N ILE A 506 0.38 16.43 -8.02
CA ILE A 506 -0.04 17.22 -9.18
C ILE A 506 -1.39 16.70 -9.68
N MET A 507 -2.34 17.62 -9.87
CA MET A 507 -3.64 17.36 -10.48
C MET A 507 -3.50 17.28 -12.00
N LEU A 508 -4.04 16.22 -12.59
CA LEU A 508 -3.93 15.89 -14.00
C LEU A 508 -5.17 16.44 -14.72
N PRO A 509 -5.00 17.38 -15.67
CA PRO A 509 -6.13 18.08 -16.28
C PRO A 509 -6.59 17.42 -17.59
N SER A 510 -7.86 17.67 -18.00
CA SER A 510 -8.35 17.34 -19.34
C SER A 510 -7.64 18.14 -20.43
N ALA A 511 -7.68 17.65 -21.68
CA ALA A 511 -6.92 18.16 -22.82
C ALA A 511 -7.11 19.66 -23.13
N ASN A 512 -8.25 20.21 -22.75
CA ASN A 512 -8.57 21.63 -22.97
C ASN A 512 -8.06 22.55 -21.86
N VAL A 513 -7.42 22.00 -20.81
CA VAL A 513 -6.89 22.76 -19.67
C VAL A 513 -5.38 22.83 -19.75
N HIS A 514 -4.83 24.03 -19.62
CA HIS A 514 -3.38 24.23 -19.50
C HIS A 514 -3.09 25.14 -18.31
N TYR A 515 -1.98 24.88 -17.61
CA TYR A 515 -1.49 25.77 -16.56
C TYR A 515 0.02 25.67 -16.37
N GLN A 516 0.58 26.72 -15.75
CA GLN A 516 1.99 26.76 -15.39
C GLN A 516 2.15 26.87 -13.88
N TRP A 517 3.21 26.25 -13.37
CA TRP A 517 3.61 26.39 -11.97
C TRP A 517 5.10 26.60 -11.83
N THR A 518 5.52 27.21 -10.71
CA THR A 518 6.91 27.54 -10.43
C THR A 518 7.30 27.22 -9.00
N THR A 519 8.61 27.08 -8.74
CA THR A 519 9.18 27.00 -7.38
C THR A 519 9.75 28.34 -6.89
N ALA A 520 9.81 29.36 -7.74
CA ALA A 520 10.29 30.69 -7.37
C ALA A 520 9.37 31.35 -6.34
N GLY A 521 9.88 31.64 -5.15
CA GLY A 521 9.08 32.16 -4.05
C GLY A 521 8.23 31.12 -3.30
N GLY A 522 8.48 29.84 -3.54
CA GLY A 522 7.71 28.67 -3.06
C GLY A 522 6.80 28.11 -4.16
N PRO A 523 6.48 26.79 -4.10
CA PRO A 523 5.68 26.15 -5.15
C PRO A 523 4.28 26.77 -5.26
N HIS A 524 3.92 27.27 -6.45
CA HIS A 524 2.59 27.81 -6.73
C HIS A 524 2.27 27.83 -8.24
N VAL A 525 0.97 27.88 -8.55
CA VAL A 525 0.47 28.10 -9.92
C VAL A 525 0.70 29.55 -10.33
N VAL A 526 1.28 29.76 -11.52
CA VAL A 526 1.53 31.09 -12.05
C VAL A 526 0.20 31.80 -12.31
N ASP A 527 0.03 32.98 -11.77
CA ASP A 527 -1.19 33.76 -11.91
C ASP A 527 -1.45 34.10 -13.40
N GLY A 528 -2.71 33.96 -13.85
CA GLY A 528 -3.11 34.17 -15.23
C GLY A 528 -2.71 33.04 -16.20
N SER A 529 -2.03 31.97 -15.74
CA SER A 529 -1.58 30.87 -16.60
C SER A 529 -2.63 29.79 -16.84
N VAL A 530 -3.66 29.70 -16.02
CA VAL A 530 -4.72 28.68 -16.19
C VAL A 530 -5.61 29.08 -17.34
N THR A 531 -5.75 28.18 -18.32
CA THR A 531 -6.62 28.39 -19.49
C THR A 531 -7.54 27.20 -19.71
N PHE A 532 -8.77 27.46 -20.18
CA PHE A 532 -9.70 26.47 -20.72
C PHE A 532 -9.95 26.78 -22.19
N ASP A 533 -9.76 25.81 -23.07
CA ASP A 533 -9.82 25.98 -24.53
C ASP A 533 -9.01 27.21 -25.01
N GLY A 534 -7.81 27.41 -24.43
CA GLY A 534 -6.93 28.54 -24.72
C GLY A 534 -7.38 29.89 -24.13
N THR A 535 -8.55 29.97 -23.49
CA THR A 535 -9.06 31.20 -22.86
C THR A 535 -8.62 31.26 -21.38
N PRO A 536 -7.99 32.35 -20.94
CA PRO A 536 -7.61 32.51 -19.54
C PRO A 536 -8.79 32.43 -18.57
N VAL A 537 -8.61 31.65 -17.49
CA VAL A 537 -9.62 31.53 -16.43
C VAL A 537 -9.70 32.82 -15.64
N SER A 538 -10.87 33.47 -15.69
CA SER A 538 -11.15 34.68 -14.89
C SER A 538 -11.50 34.29 -13.46
N LYS A 539 -10.79 34.85 -12.49
CA LYS A 539 -11.01 34.56 -11.06
C LYS A 539 -12.42 34.85 -10.57
N ALA A 540 -13.11 35.83 -11.20
CA ALA A 540 -14.47 36.24 -10.85
C ALA A 540 -15.57 35.42 -11.53
N THR A 541 -15.25 34.64 -12.57
CA THR A 541 -16.22 33.84 -13.32
C THR A 541 -16.36 32.44 -12.71
N SER A 542 -17.55 31.89 -12.77
CA SER A 542 -17.82 30.51 -12.33
C SER A 542 -17.76 29.53 -13.49
N TYR A 543 -17.21 28.36 -13.24
CA TYR A 543 -17.02 27.27 -14.21
C TYR A 543 -17.57 25.97 -13.65
N ARG A 544 -18.11 25.13 -14.51
CA ARG A 544 -18.50 23.76 -14.16
C ARG A 544 -17.27 22.86 -14.28
N ILE A 545 -16.87 22.20 -13.21
CA ILE A 545 -15.65 21.39 -13.12
C ILE A 545 -16.01 19.97 -12.71
N THR A 546 -15.50 18.99 -13.43
CA THR A 546 -15.64 17.56 -13.07
C THR A 546 -14.43 17.07 -12.28
N VAL A 547 -14.73 16.37 -11.23
CA VAL A 547 -13.78 15.58 -10.41
C VAL A 547 -14.46 14.28 -9.99
N ASN A 548 -13.73 13.32 -9.42
CA ASN A 548 -14.38 12.18 -8.76
C ASN A 548 -14.98 12.61 -7.39
N ASN A 549 -15.90 11.80 -6.84
CA ASN A 549 -16.56 12.10 -5.56
C ASN A 549 -15.55 12.26 -4.41
N PHE A 550 -14.48 11.47 -4.38
CA PHE A 550 -13.42 11.61 -3.39
C PHE A 550 -12.80 13.01 -3.39
N MET A 551 -12.41 13.55 -4.57
CA MET A 551 -11.91 14.91 -4.68
C MET A 551 -12.99 15.96 -4.37
N ALA A 552 -14.24 15.72 -4.84
CA ALA A 552 -15.37 16.63 -4.59
C ALA A 552 -15.62 16.85 -3.10
N ASP A 553 -15.32 15.83 -2.28
CA ASP A 553 -15.42 15.83 -0.83
C ASP A 553 -14.13 16.25 -0.12
N GLY A 554 -13.12 16.71 -0.89
CA GLY A 554 -11.86 17.26 -0.38
C GLY A 554 -10.79 16.23 -0.04
N GLY A 555 -10.92 15.03 -0.59
CA GLY A 555 -9.90 13.99 -0.49
C GLY A 555 -8.57 14.43 -1.10
N ASP A 556 -7.49 13.76 -0.73
CA ASP A 556 -6.12 14.16 -1.07
C ASP A 556 -5.78 15.62 -0.69
N GLY A 557 -6.46 16.20 0.31
CA GLY A 557 -6.23 17.57 0.73
C GLY A 557 -6.76 18.67 -0.20
N TYR A 558 -7.54 18.31 -1.25
CA TYR A 558 -8.17 19.29 -2.16
C TYR A 558 -9.45 19.91 -1.57
N THR A 559 -9.34 20.42 -0.37
CA THR A 559 -10.47 20.86 0.47
C THR A 559 -11.29 22.02 -0.12
N VAL A 560 -10.72 22.78 -1.03
CA VAL A 560 -11.43 23.88 -1.72
C VAL A 560 -12.65 23.37 -2.50
N PHE A 561 -12.61 22.13 -3.06
CA PHE A 561 -13.77 21.56 -3.73
C PHE A 561 -15.02 21.45 -2.85
N ARG A 562 -14.87 21.36 -1.51
CA ARG A 562 -16.02 21.38 -0.58
C ARG A 562 -16.80 22.69 -0.64
N SER A 563 -16.14 23.79 -0.98
CA SER A 563 -16.76 25.12 -1.09
C SER A 563 -17.35 25.42 -2.47
N CYS A 564 -17.09 24.59 -3.48
CA CYS A 564 -17.75 24.67 -4.78
C CYS A 564 -19.21 24.21 -4.65
N THR A 565 -20.11 24.84 -5.42
CA THR A 565 -21.55 24.71 -5.27
C THR A 565 -22.19 23.83 -6.37
N GLN A 566 -23.49 23.58 -6.28
CA GLN A 566 -24.30 22.88 -7.27
C GLN A 566 -23.70 21.54 -7.72
N PRO A 567 -23.43 20.60 -6.77
CA PRO A 567 -22.96 19.28 -7.13
C PRO A 567 -24.00 18.54 -7.97
N LEU A 568 -23.54 17.87 -9.01
CA LEU A 568 -24.33 16.95 -9.84
C LEU A 568 -23.53 15.64 -9.91
N GLY A 569 -24.11 14.56 -9.38
CA GLY A 569 -23.55 13.21 -9.48
C GLY A 569 -23.72 12.67 -10.92
N GLY A 570 -22.69 11.98 -11.39
CA GLY A 570 -22.65 11.32 -12.69
C GLY A 570 -22.52 9.80 -12.55
N GLU A 571 -22.05 9.17 -13.60
CA GLU A 571 -21.77 7.74 -13.67
C GLU A 571 -20.48 7.37 -12.91
N VAL A 572 -20.22 6.07 -12.79
CA VAL A 572 -18.97 5.53 -12.26
C VAL A 572 -17.79 5.91 -13.19
N ASP A 573 -16.68 6.32 -12.61
CA ASP A 573 -15.48 6.77 -13.33
C ASP A 573 -14.90 5.70 -14.27
N LEU A 574 -14.93 4.43 -13.85
CA LEU A 574 -14.53 3.29 -14.67
C LEU A 574 -15.46 3.10 -15.89
N ASP A 575 -16.76 3.33 -15.75
CA ASP A 575 -17.72 3.23 -16.86
C ASP A 575 -17.49 4.36 -17.88
N ALA A 576 -17.24 5.58 -17.39
CA ALA A 576 -16.84 6.71 -18.23
C ALA A 576 -15.54 6.41 -18.99
N PHE A 577 -14.53 5.87 -18.32
CA PHE A 577 -13.26 5.48 -18.92
C PHE A 577 -13.41 4.35 -19.93
N THR A 578 -14.18 3.32 -19.62
CA THR A 578 -14.49 2.20 -20.53
C THR A 578 -15.17 2.72 -21.81
N ARG A 579 -16.17 3.60 -21.67
CA ARG A 579 -16.86 4.20 -22.81
C ARG A 579 -15.94 5.09 -23.66
N TYR A 580 -15.05 5.83 -23.02
CA TYR A 580 -14.04 6.63 -23.70
C TYR A 580 -13.12 5.77 -24.56
N LEU A 581 -12.60 4.66 -24.00
CA LEU A 581 -11.76 3.72 -24.75
C LEU A 581 -12.49 3.09 -25.94
N GLN A 582 -13.80 2.80 -25.80
CA GLN A 582 -14.64 2.29 -26.89
C GLN A 582 -14.88 3.34 -27.99
N ALA A 583 -15.04 4.61 -27.60
CA ALA A 583 -15.29 5.72 -28.53
C ALA A 583 -14.02 6.17 -29.26
N HIS A 584 -12.84 5.93 -28.69
CA HIS A 584 -11.54 6.33 -29.24
C HIS A 584 -10.69 5.12 -29.66
N PRO A 585 -11.06 4.40 -30.73
CA PRO A 585 -10.32 3.24 -31.20
C PRO A 585 -8.89 3.65 -31.62
N ASN A 586 -7.90 2.85 -31.22
CA ASN A 586 -6.47 3.12 -31.42
C ASN A 586 -5.99 4.40 -30.71
N LEU A 587 -6.34 4.55 -29.44
CA LEU A 587 -5.93 5.67 -28.60
C LEU A 587 -4.40 5.75 -28.53
N ALA A 588 -3.84 6.92 -28.86
CA ALA A 588 -2.42 7.19 -28.70
C ALA A 588 -2.12 7.83 -27.34
N PRO A 589 -0.92 7.63 -26.75
CA PRO A 589 -0.52 8.37 -25.57
C PRO A 589 -0.62 9.89 -25.81
N PRO A 590 -1.25 10.67 -24.92
CA PRO A 590 -1.31 12.13 -25.06
C PRO A 590 0.08 12.75 -24.91
N ALA A 591 0.27 13.90 -25.55
CA ALA A 591 1.46 14.72 -25.35
C ALA A 591 1.43 15.36 -23.95
N LEU A 592 2.56 15.30 -23.22
CA LEU A 592 2.72 15.90 -21.90
C LEU A 592 3.04 17.41 -22.02
N ASN A 593 2.03 18.21 -22.27
CA ASN A 593 2.14 19.66 -22.52
C ASN A 593 1.02 20.49 -21.85
N ARG A 594 0.16 19.85 -21.06
CA ARG A 594 -0.95 20.53 -20.34
C ARG A 594 -0.42 21.26 -19.10
N ILE A 595 0.64 20.73 -18.51
CA ILE A 595 1.28 21.29 -17.31
C ILE A 595 2.71 21.69 -17.65
N THR A 596 3.09 22.92 -17.34
CA THR A 596 4.45 23.41 -17.55
C THR A 596 5.07 23.88 -16.22
N LYS A 597 6.21 23.32 -15.86
CA LYS A 597 7.01 23.86 -14.77
C LYS A 597 7.94 24.93 -15.30
N VAL A 598 7.86 26.15 -14.76
CA VAL A 598 8.69 27.30 -15.14
C VAL A 598 9.55 27.75 -13.96
N GLY A 599 10.80 28.03 -14.19
CA GLY A 599 11.75 28.58 -13.22
C GLY A 599 12.37 27.52 -12.32
#